data_916a07086e05b09bce9efd62d0739705
#
_entry.id   916a07086e05b09bce9efd62d0739705
#
_cell.length_a   1.000
_cell.length_b   1.000
_cell.length_c   1.000
_cell.angle_alpha   90.00
_cell.angle_beta   90.00
_cell.angle_gamma   90.00
#
_symmetry.space_group_name_H-M   'P 1'
#
loop_
_entity.id
_entity.type
_entity.pdbx_description
1 polymer ?
#
loop_
_entity_poly.entity_id
_entity_poly.type
_entity_poly.pdbx_seq_one_letter_code
_entity_poly.pdbx_strand_id
1 'polypeptide(L)'
;MTQDFAEPMGEEVDKLYSRLDREAKQGGYNLNLDADFARGLVKGLLINEKRYGYRACPCRLASGDKALDLDIICPCDYRDADLTEFGACYCALYVSKAVLKGEQELSSITERRLPQEERQKQKQQKKAPAEVLGADIARVAFKLSVPVWRCTVCGYLCGREGPPEVCPICKVGKERFERFI
;
A
#
# COMPACT_ATOMS: atom_id res chain seq x y z
N MET A 1 -19.67 5.29 23.71
CA MET A 1 -18.60 6.20 24.18
C MET A 1 -17.86 6.68 22.94
N THR A 2 -18.19 7.88 22.45
CA THR A 2 -17.45 8.56 21.37
C THR A 2 -16.13 9.02 21.98
N GLN A 3 -15.03 8.34 21.67
CA GLN A 3 -13.70 8.85 22.00
C GLN A 3 -13.51 10.12 21.18
N ASP A 4 -13.45 11.25 21.88
CA ASP A 4 -13.16 12.56 21.30
C ASP A 4 -11.67 12.59 20.94
N PHE A 5 -11.34 12.16 19.73
CA PHE A 5 -9.97 12.21 19.23
C PHE A 5 -9.69 13.66 18.82
N ALA A 6 -8.78 14.32 19.53
CA ALA A 6 -8.30 15.64 19.14
C ALA A 6 -7.87 15.62 17.66
N GLU A 7 -8.43 16.53 16.86
CA GLU A 7 -8.06 16.66 15.44
C GLU A 7 -6.54 16.90 15.30
N PRO A 8 -5.90 16.29 14.27
CA PRO A 8 -4.50 16.56 13.99
C PRO A 8 -4.27 18.04 13.75
N MET A 9 -3.25 18.62 14.40
CA MET A 9 -2.87 20.02 14.21
C MET A 9 -2.19 20.20 12.84
N GLY A 10 -2.24 21.42 12.29
CA GLY A 10 -1.64 21.72 10.98
C GLY A 10 -0.17 21.32 10.89
N GLU A 11 0.60 21.52 11.98
CA GLU A 11 2.02 21.12 12.04
C GLU A 11 2.23 19.61 11.91
N GLU A 12 1.38 18.78 12.53
CA GLU A 12 1.44 17.31 12.39
C GLU A 12 1.17 16.89 10.94
N VAL A 13 0.19 17.54 10.29
CA VAL A 13 -0.16 17.30 8.89
C VAL A 13 0.99 17.68 7.97
N ASP A 14 1.58 18.86 8.13
CA ASP A 14 2.69 19.33 7.29
C ASP A 14 3.94 18.46 7.46
N LYS A 15 4.22 18.03 8.67
CA LYS A 15 5.33 17.11 8.97
C LYS A 15 5.15 15.76 8.28
N LEU A 16 3.93 15.18 8.35
CA LEU A 16 3.64 13.92 7.68
C LEU A 16 3.63 14.09 6.16
N TYR A 17 3.01 15.16 5.63
CA TYR A 17 3.00 15.48 4.21
C TYR A 17 4.42 15.58 3.64
N SER A 18 5.30 16.36 4.27
CA SER A 18 6.69 16.53 3.84
C SER A 18 7.48 15.21 3.86
N ARG A 19 7.18 14.34 4.83
CA ARG A 19 7.78 13.01 4.88
C ARG A 19 7.30 12.13 3.74
N LEU A 20 5.97 12.06 3.52
CA LEU A 20 5.38 11.25 2.43
C LEU A 20 5.83 11.73 1.05
N ASP A 21 5.94 13.05 0.82
CA ASP A 21 6.43 13.60 -0.44
C ASP A 21 7.88 13.18 -0.72
N ARG A 22 8.74 13.29 0.29
CA ARG A 22 10.13 12.84 0.17
C ARG A 22 10.23 11.33 -0.07
N GLU A 23 9.49 10.51 0.69
CA GLU A 23 9.46 9.06 0.53
C GLU A 23 8.90 8.65 -0.85
N ALA A 24 7.85 9.33 -1.32
CA ALA A 24 7.29 9.14 -2.65
C ALA A 24 8.34 9.40 -3.73
N LYS A 25 8.99 10.56 -3.71
CA LYS A 25 10.03 10.93 -4.68
C LYS A 25 11.20 9.94 -4.68
N GLN A 26 11.66 9.52 -3.52
CA GLN A 26 12.72 8.51 -3.41
C GLN A 26 12.31 7.15 -4.00
N GLY A 27 11.03 6.79 -3.90
CA GLY A 27 10.46 5.57 -4.47
C GLY A 27 10.06 5.67 -5.95
N GLY A 28 10.22 6.84 -6.59
CA GLY A 28 9.80 7.07 -7.97
C GLY A 28 8.32 7.41 -8.14
N TYR A 29 7.65 7.74 -7.04
CA TYR A 29 6.24 8.15 -7.01
C TYR A 29 6.11 9.66 -6.85
N ASN A 30 4.90 10.18 -7.05
CA ASN A 30 4.60 11.59 -6.87
C ASN A 30 3.32 11.75 -6.06
N LEU A 31 3.26 12.79 -5.22
CA LEU A 31 2.01 13.22 -4.60
C LEU A 31 1.23 14.14 -5.55
N ASN A 32 -0.06 14.30 -5.26
CA ASN A 32 -0.93 15.21 -5.99
C ASN A 32 -0.38 16.64 -5.93
N LEU A 33 -0.46 17.38 -7.05
CA LEU A 33 0.00 18.78 -7.15
C LEU A 33 -0.87 19.73 -6.33
N ASP A 34 -2.15 19.41 -6.16
CA ASP A 34 -3.02 20.15 -5.24
C ASP A 34 -2.59 19.83 -3.80
N ALA A 35 -1.75 20.72 -3.28
CA ALA A 35 -1.17 20.54 -1.96
C ALA A 35 -2.21 20.60 -0.84
N ASP A 36 -3.27 21.38 -0.99
CA ASP A 36 -4.32 21.50 0.03
C ASP A 36 -5.19 20.25 0.05
N PHE A 37 -5.55 19.74 -1.13
CA PHE A 37 -6.22 18.45 -1.27
C PHE A 37 -5.37 17.31 -0.67
N ALA A 38 -4.09 17.25 -1.02
CA ALA A 38 -3.17 16.23 -0.51
C ALA A 38 -3.00 16.30 1.02
N ARG A 39 -2.92 17.52 1.60
CA ARG A 39 -2.90 17.72 3.06
C ARG A 39 -4.20 17.26 3.72
N GLY A 40 -5.35 17.49 3.09
CA GLY A 40 -6.64 16.96 3.54
C GLY A 40 -6.63 15.44 3.67
N LEU A 41 -6.07 14.74 2.69
CA LEU A 41 -5.90 13.28 2.74
C LEU A 41 -4.90 12.85 3.82
N VAL A 42 -3.79 13.57 3.97
CA VAL A 42 -2.79 13.31 5.02
C VAL A 42 -3.40 13.52 6.41
N LYS A 43 -4.24 14.54 6.60
CA LYS A 43 -5.04 14.72 7.83
C LYS A 43 -5.92 13.49 8.09
N GLY A 44 -6.60 12.97 7.05
CA GLY A 44 -7.38 11.74 7.14
C GLY A 44 -6.55 10.52 7.56
N LEU A 45 -5.32 10.38 7.06
CA LEU A 45 -4.40 9.33 7.48
C LEU A 45 -4.04 9.44 8.97
N LEU A 46 -3.79 10.65 9.48
CA LEU A 46 -3.50 10.89 10.90
C LEU A 46 -4.72 10.61 11.79
N ILE A 47 -5.91 10.98 11.34
CA ILE A 47 -7.17 10.65 12.03
C ILE A 47 -7.31 9.13 12.15
N ASN A 48 -7.07 8.40 11.06
CA ASN A 48 -7.14 6.94 11.07
C ASN A 48 -6.04 6.32 11.95
N GLU A 49 -4.83 6.90 11.96
CA GLU A 49 -3.76 6.46 12.86
C GLU A 49 -4.13 6.64 14.34
N LYS A 50 -4.73 7.79 14.69
CA LYS A 50 -5.24 8.04 16.07
C LYS A 50 -6.40 7.10 16.43
N ARG A 51 -7.27 6.78 15.47
CA ARG A 51 -8.47 5.95 15.68
C ARG A 51 -8.17 4.46 15.76
N TYR A 52 -7.32 3.96 14.87
CA TYR A 52 -7.09 2.52 14.66
C TYR A 52 -5.67 2.07 15.01
N GLY A 53 -4.73 2.99 15.27
CA GLY A 53 -3.32 2.68 15.49
C GLY A 53 -2.53 2.44 14.19
N TYR A 54 -3.11 2.69 13.01
CA TYR A 54 -2.46 2.59 11.70
C TYR A 54 -3.10 3.53 10.69
N ARG A 55 -2.31 3.95 9.69
CA ARG A 55 -2.73 4.91 8.66
C ARG A 55 -3.52 4.22 7.54
N ALA A 56 -4.75 3.78 7.83
CA ALA A 56 -5.65 3.29 6.80
C ALA A 56 -5.97 4.40 5.78
N CYS A 57 -6.15 4.01 4.50
CA CYS A 57 -6.56 4.91 3.45
C CYS A 57 -7.86 5.65 3.85
N PRO A 58 -7.90 7.00 3.80
CA PRO A 58 -9.07 7.76 4.25
C PRO A 58 -10.30 7.56 3.35
N CYS A 59 -10.10 7.12 2.11
CA CYS A 59 -11.17 6.89 1.14
C CYS A 59 -11.70 5.44 1.14
N ARG A 60 -11.23 4.58 2.07
CA ARG A 60 -11.68 3.19 2.20
C ARG A 60 -12.17 2.91 3.61
N LEU A 61 -13.17 2.05 3.72
CA LEU A 61 -13.70 1.64 5.03
C LEU A 61 -12.71 0.72 5.73
N ALA A 62 -12.13 1.19 6.84
CA ALA A 62 -11.31 0.38 7.72
C ALA A 62 -12.20 -0.44 8.66
N SER A 63 -11.81 -1.69 8.94
CA SER A 63 -12.50 -2.56 9.89
C SER A 63 -12.12 -2.26 11.34
N GLY A 64 -10.99 -1.59 11.56
CA GLY A 64 -10.39 -1.39 12.87
C GLY A 64 -9.47 -2.55 13.30
N ASP A 65 -9.44 -3.63 12.56
CA ASP A 65 -8.49 -4.73 12.74
C ASP A 65 -7.34 -4.60 11.74
N LYS A 66 -6.15 -4.31 12.24
CA LYS A 66 -4.96 -4.12 11.40
C LYS A 66 -4.68 -5.32 10.49
N ALA A 67 -4.91 -6.55 10.95
CA ALA A 67 -4.66 -7.75 10.17
C ALA A 67 -5.64 -7.90 8.98
N LEU A 68 -6.86 -7.41 9.13
CA LEU A 68 -7.87 -7.39 8.08
C LEU A 68 -7.71 -6.21 7.12
N ASP A 69 -7.04 -5.15 7.55
CA ASP A 69 -6.88 -3.88 6.83
C ASP A 69 -5.46 -3.65 6.28
N LEU A 70 -4.58 -4.66 6.34
CA LEU A 70 -3.21 -4.54 5.81
C LEU A 70 -3.19 -4.02 4.36
N ASP A 71 -4.16 -4.45 3.56
CA ASP A 71 -4.30 -4.09 2.15
C ASP A 71 -4.61 -2.60 1.91
N ILE A 72 -5.15 -1.90 2.90
CA ILE A 72 -5.50 -0.47 2.81
C ILE A 72 -4.63 0.46 3.66
N ILE A 73 -3.60 -0.05 4.34
CA ILE A 73 -2.62 0.81 5.01
C ILE A 73 -1.85 1.58 3.93
N CYS A 74 -1.80 2.91 4.06
CA CYS A 74 -1.15 3.78 3.07
C CYS A 74 0.39 3.66 3.12
N PRO A 75 1.05 3.45 1.97
CA PRO A 75 0.51 3.22 0.64
C PRO A 75 -0.15 1.82 0.51
N CYS A 76 -1.38 1.78 -0.02
CA CYS A 76 -2.19 0.56 -0.10
C CYS A 76 -1.71 -0.40 -1.21
N ASP A 77 -2.13 -1.66 -1.14
CA ASP A 77 -1.76 -2.70 -2.12
C ASP A 77 -2.27 -2.39 -3.54
N TYR A 78 -3.29 -1.56 -3.64
CA TYR A 78 -3.96 -1.22 -4.90
C TYR A 78 -3.32 -0.04 -5.62
N ARG A 79 -2.43 0.74 -4.94
CA ARG A 79 -1.85 1.98 -5.46
C ARG A 79 -1.22 1.82 -6.84
N ASP A 80 -0.39 0.81 -7.04
CA ASP A 80 0.38 0.66 -8.28
C ASP A 80 -0.50 0.24 -9.45
N ALA A 81 -1.49 -0.62 -9.22
CA ALA A 81 -2.49 -0.99 -10.21
C ALA A 81 -3.36 0.22 -10.60
N ASP A 82 -3.81 1.01 -9.62
CA ASP A 82 -4.60 2.21 -9.85
C ASP A 82 -3.81 3.28 -10.60
N LEU A 83 -2.54 3.50 -10.24
CA LEU A 83 -1.64 4.43 -10.94
C LEU A 83 -1.42 4.03 -12.40
N THR A 84 -1.28 2.74 -12.67
CA THR A 84 -1.05 2.22 -14.03
C THR A 84 -2.29 2.38 -14.89
N GLU A 85 -3.47 2.13 -14.36
CA GLU A 85 -4.71 2.14 -15.13
C GLU A 85 -5.36 3.52 -15.20
N PHE A 86 -5.40 4.25 -14.07
CA PHE A 86 -6.14 5.50 -13.94
C PHE A 86 -5.25 6.74 -13.77
N GLY A 87 -3.94 6.57 -13.66
CA GLY A 87 -3.01 7.67 -13.42
C GLY A 87 -3.00 8.21 -11.99
N ALA A 88 -3.83 7.67 -11.11
CA ALA A 88 -3.87 8.04 -9.69
C ALA A 88 -4.26 6.85 -8.81
N CYS A 89 -3.88 6.85 -7.53
CA CYS A 89 -4.41 5.90 -6.57
C CYS A 89 -5.86 6.27 -6.20
N TYR A 90 -6.62 5.35 -5.64
CA TYR A 90 -8.06 5.50 -5.35
C TYR A 90 -8.45 6.82 -4.67
N CYS A 91 -7.63 7.34 -3.75
CA CYS A 91 -7.85 8.63 -3.11
C CYS A 91 -7.13 9.80 -3.81
N ALA A 92 -6.45 9.55 -4.92
CA ALA A 92 -5.65 10.52 -5.66
C ALA A 92 -4.54 11.23 -4.82
N LEU A 93 -4.10 10.65 -3.71
CA LEU A 93 -2.92 11.13 -2.98
C LEU A 93 -1.63 10.94 -3.80
N TYR A 94 -1.50 9.76 -4.43
CA TYR A 94 -0.42 9.45 -5.36
C TYR A 94 -0.93 9.58 -6.79
N VAL A 95 -0.14 10.24 -7.64
CA VAL A 95 -0.46 10.46 -9.06
C VAL A 95 0.71 10.08 -9.97
N SER A 96 0.38 9.76 -11.22
CA SER A 96 1.35 9.44 -12.26
C SER A 96 2.07 10.69 -12.78
N LYS A 97 3.18 10.49 -13.47
CA LYS A 97 3.88 11.60 -14.16
C LYS A 97 3.03 12.21 -15.28
N ALA A 98 2.16 11.43 -15.92
CA ALA A 98 1.27 11.93 -16.96
C ALA A 98 0.24 12.91 -16.38
N VAL A 99 -0.33 12.60 -15.21
CA VAL A 99 -1.23 13.52 -14.50
C VAL A 99 -0.50 14.80 -14.07
N LEU A 100 0.73 14.68 -13.54
CA LEU A 100 1.53 15.84 -13.15
C LEU A 100 1.81 16.79 -14.32
N LYS A 101 1.96 16.27 -15.52
CA LYS A 101 2.22 17.08 -16.74
C LYS A 101 0.96 17.57 -17.42
N GLY A 102 -0.24 17.20 -16.92
CA GLY A 102 -1.49 17.51 -17.59
C GLY A 102 -1.77 16.69 -18.86
N GLU A 103 -1.00 15.61 -19.07
CA GLU A 103 -1.16 14.70 -20.21
C GLU A 103 -2.33 13.71 -19.99
N GLN A 104 -2.76 13.58 -18.74
CA GLN A 104 -3.87 12.70 -18.33
C GLN A 104 -4.72 13.42 -17.27
N GLU A 105 -6.03 13.42 -17.46
CA GLU A 105 -6.98 13.94 -16.47
C GLU A 105 -7.32 12.87 -15.44
N LEU A 106 -7.61 13.31 -14.21
CA LEU A 106 -8.10 12.43 -13.15
C LEU A 106 -9.55 12.04 -13.45
N SER A 107 -9.82 10.75 -13.38
CA SER A 107 -11.16 10.17 -13.54
C SER A 107 -11.58 9.42 -12.29
N SER A 108 -12.87 9.07 -12.21
CA SER A 108 -13.37 8.20 -11.14
C SER A 108 -12.71 6.83 -11.21
N ILE A 109 -12.16 6.39 -10.09
CA ILE A 109 -11.46 5.11 -9.98
C ILE A 109 -12.40 4.07 -9.38
N THR A 110 -12.54 2.94 -10.05
CA THR A 110 -13.35 1.83 -9.55
C THR A 110 -12.68 1.17 -8.33
N GLU A 111 -13.47 0.92 -7.27
CA GLU A 111 -12.96 0.23 -6.09
C GLU A 111 -12.55 -1.22 -6.42
N ARG A 112 -11.28 -1.53 -6.19
CA ARG A 112 -10.72 -2.88 -6.40
C ARG A 112 -10.76 -3.74 -5.16
N ARG A 113 -11.04 -3.15 -4.01
CA ARG A 113 -11.07 -3.88 -2.75
C ARG A 113 -12.28 -4.77 -2.71
N LEU A 114 -12.06 -6.07 -2.74
CA LEU A 114 -13.12 -7.05 -2.61
C LEU A 114 -13.79 -6.99 -1.25
N PRO A 115 -15.05 -7.42 -1.13
CA PRO A 115 -15.73 -7.62 0.14
C PRO A 115 -14.90 -8.47 1.10
N GLN A 116 -15.04 -8.22 2.41
CA GLN A 116 -14.20 -8.87 3.43
C GLN A 116 -14.25 -10.40 3.36
N GLU A 117 -15.41 -10.97 3.11
CA GLU A 117 -15.59 -12.42 3.00
C GLU A 117 -14.80 -13.01 1.83
N GLU A 118 -14.79 -12.34 0.69
CA GLU A 118 -14.03 -12.78 -0.49
C GLU A 118 -12.53 -12.66 -0.27
N ARG A 119 -12.08 -11.60 0.40
CA ARG A 119 -10.67 -11.42 0.77
C ARG A 119 -10.19 -12.52 1.72
N GLN A 120 -11.02 -12.93 2.67
CA GLN A 120 -10.72 -14.03 3.59
C GLN A 120 -10.62 -15.36 2.85
N LYS A 121 -11.54 -15.66 1.93
CA LYS A 121 -11.48 -16.86 1.07
C LYS A 121 -10.21 -16.91 0.24
N GLN A 122 -9.82 -15.78 -0.38
CA GLN A 122 -8.57 -15.72 -1.16
C GLN A 122 -7.32 -15.91 -0.28
N LYS A 123 -7.29 -15.37 0.94
CA LYS A 123 -6.17 -15.59 1.88
C LYS A 123 -6.07 -17.07 2.30
N GLN A 124 -7.19 -17.76 2.48
CA GLN A 124 -7.22 -19.18 2.80
C GLN A 124 -6.74 -20.04 1.62
N GLN A 125 -7.16 -19.71 0.40
CA GLN A 125 -6.72 -20.41 -0.81
C GLN A 125 -5.21 -20.20 -1.09
N LYS A 126 -4.66 -19.02 -0.82
CA LYS A 126 -3.21 -18.75 -0.93
C LYS A 126 -2.38 -19.44 0.17
N LYS A 127 -2.99 -19.87 1.29
CA LYS A 127 -2.35 -20.63 2.35
C LYS A 127 -2.39 -22.16 2.12
N ALA A 128 -3.18 -22.64 1.16
CA ALA A 128 -3.10 -24.03 0.75
C ALA A 128 -1.71 -24.30 0.15
N PRO A 129 -1.05 -25.41 0.51
CA PRO A 129 0.27 -25.72 -0.03
C PRO A 129 0.22 -25.70 -1.55
N ALA A 130 1.27 -25.19 -2.19
CA ALA A 130 1.43 -25.19 -3.64
C ALA A 130 1.68 -26.62 -4.18
N GLU A 131 0.74 -27.52 -3.95
CA GLU A 131 0.79 -28.91 -4.41
C GLU A 131 0.27 -29.13 -5.83
N VAL A 132 -0.22 -28.07 -6.51
CA VAL A 132 -0.76 -28.21 -7.87
C VAL A 132 -0.24 -27.12 -8.82
N LEU A 133 1.07 -27.01 -8.93
CA LEU A 133 1.70 -26.43 -10.12
C LEU A 133 2.82 -27.39 -10.55
N GLY A 134 2.51 -28.11 -11.61
CA GLY A 134 3.21 -29.12 -12.33
C GLY A 134 4.66 -29.45 -11.94
N ALA A 135 4.93 -30.74 -11.87
CA ALA A 135 6.22 -31.38 -11.59
C ALA A 135 7.43 -30.86 -12.42
N ASP A 136 7.22 -30.00 -13.41
CA ASP A 136 8.26 -29.46 -14.28
C ASP A 136 8.93 -28.18 -13.75
N ILE A 137 8.23 -27.36 -12.94
CA ILE A 137 8.84 -26.18 -12.30
C ILE A 137 9.68 -26.57 -11.09
N ALA A 138 9.36 -27.67 -10.42
CA ALA A 138 10.16 -28.19 -9.31
C ALA A 138 11.56 -28.70 -9.75
N ARG A 139 11.77 -28.97 -11.05
CA ARG A 139 13.06 -29.41 -11.60
C ARG A 139 14.01 -28.25 -11.93
N VAL A 140 13.50 -27.01 -12.06
CA VAL A 140 14.29 -25.78 -12.24
C VAL A 140 14.38 -25.00 -10.93
N ALA A 141 14.11 -25.62 -9.80
CA ALA A 141 14.42 -25.01 -8.51
C ALA A 141 15.94 -24.84 -8.43
N PHE A 142 16.42 -23.68 -8.90
CA PHE A 142 17.70 -23.16 -8.44
C PHE A 142 17.64 -23.27 -6.92
N LYS A 143 18.53 -24.08 -6.36
CA LYS A 143 18.74 -24.12 -4.90
C LYS A 143 19.29 -22.76 -4.50
N LEU A 144 18.39 -21.79 -4.36
CA LEU A 144 18.78 -20.53 -3.76
C LEU A 144 19.23 -20.81 -2.33
N SER A 145 20.39 -20.31 -1.97
CA SER A 145 20.96 -20.46 -0.63
C SER A 145 20.09 -19.75 0.45
N VAL A 146 19.26 -18.82 0.03
CA VAL A 146 18.38 -18.03 0.88
C VAL A 146 16.98 -17.86 0.23
N PRO A 147 15.91 -17.73 1.02
CA PRO A 147 14.58 -17.46 0.49
C PRO A 147 14.51 -16.11 -0.21
N VAL A 148 13.61 -15.98 -1.19
CA VAL A 148 13.29 -14.71 -1.86
C VAL A 148 11.98 -14.15 -1.28
N TRP A 149 12.01 -12.88 -0.96
CA TRP A 149 10.87 -12.13 -0.43
C TRP A 149 10.38 -11.11 -1.46
N ARG A 150 9.07 -10.94 -1.55
CA ARG A 150 8.41 -9.95 -2.41
C ARG A 150 7.61 -8.96 -1.58
N CYS A 151 7.82 -7.67 -1.82
CA CYS A 151 6.94 -6.63 -1.31
C CYS A 151 5.59 -6.69 -2.05
N THR A 152 4.48 -6.85 -1.33
CA THR A 152 3.14 -6.96 -1.91
C THR A 152 2.64 -5.63 -2.49
N VAL A 153 3.27 -4.51 -2.13
CA VAL A 153 2.87 -3.16 -2.57
C VAL A 153 3.54 -2.74 -3.87
N CYS A 154 4.87 -2.87 -3.98
CA CYS A 154 5.62 -2.38 -5.15
C CYS A 154 6.33 -3.49 -5.95
N GLY A 155 6.20 -4.76 -5.54
CA GLY A 155 6.82 -5.88 -6.23
C GLY A 155 8.33 -6.03 -6.00
N TYR A 156 8.97 -5.20 -5.16
CA TYR A 156 10.40 -5.32 -4.86
C TYR A 156 10.74 -6.72 -4.37
N LEU A 157 11.78 -7.32 -4.96
CA LEU A 157 12.28 -8.65 -4.62
C LEU A 157 13.63 -8.55 -3.92
N CYS A 158 13.83 -9.37 -2.89
CA CYS A 158 15.14 -9.52 -2.25
C CYS A 158 15.37 -10.94 -1.76
N GLY A 159 16.61 -11.45 -1.96
CA GLY A 159 17.08 -12.75 -1.46
C GLY A 159 17.79 -12.56 -0.12
N ARG A 160 17.21 -13.05 0.99
CA ARG A 160 17.79 -12.99 2.34
C ARG A 160 17.02 -13.90 3.31
N GLU A 161 17.59 -14.20 4.46
CA GLU A 161 16.95 -15.10 5.44
C GLU A 161 15.58 -14.63 5.94
N GLY A 162 15.37 -13.32 6.05
CA GLY A 162 14.10 -12.73 6.43
C GLY A 162 13.78 -11.48 5.62
N PRO A 163 12.52 -11.01 5.63
CA PRO A 163 12.16 -9.77 4.93
C PRO A 163 12.87 -8.57 5.55
N PRO A 164 13.15 -7.51 4.76
CA PRO A 164 13.69 -6.27 5.31
C PRO A 164 12.67 -5.60 6.23
N GLU A 165 13.12 -4.93 7.29
CA GLU A 165 12.24 -4.20 8.21
C GLU A 165 11.43 -3.12 7.50
N VAL A 166 12.01 -2.50 6.46
CA VAL A 166 11.37 -1.46 5.64
C VAL A 166 11.72 -1.70 4.18
N CYS A 167 10.73 -1.64 3.30
CA CYS A 167 10.93 -1.73 1.86
C CYS A 167 11.79 -0.55 1.37
N PRO A 168 12.91 -0.78 0.65
CA PRO A 168 13.76 0.31 0.18
C PRO A 168 13.08 1.19 -0.87
N ILE A 169 12.05 0.68 -1.56
CA ILE A 169 11.35 1.38 -2.63
C ILE A 169 10.15 2.15 -2.07
N CYS A 170 9.15 1.46 -1.52
CA CYS A 170 7.88 2.09 -1.13
C CYS A 170 7.73 2.35 0.37
N LYS A 171 8.78 2.07 1.17
CA LYS A 171 8.91 2.39 2.60
C LYS A 171 7.86 1.73 3.51
N VAL A 172 7.16 0.70 3.05
CA VAL A 172 6.29 -0.12 3.90
C VAL A 172 7.10 -1.05 4.80
N GLY A 173 6.54 -1.44 5.93
CA GLY A 173 7.14 -2.34 6.90
C GLY A 173 7.21 -3.79 6.42
N LYS A 174 7.94 -4.61 7.18
CA LYS A 174 8.17 -6.04 6.86
C LYS A 174 6.90 -6.86 6.77
N GLU A 175 5.82 -6.47 7.42
CA GLU A 175 4.51 -7.12 7.39
C GLU A 175 3.86 -7.12 6.00
N ARG A 176 4.44 -6.34 5.06
CA ARG A 176 4.00 -6.24 3.66
C ARG A 176 4.86 -7.08 2.72
N PHE A 177 5.68 -7.95 3.27
CA PHE A 177 6.46 -8.91 2.49
C PHE A 177 5.86 -10.30 2.60
N GLU A 178 5.84 -11.01 1.49
CA GLU A 178 5.51 -12.42 1.41
C GLU A 178 6.71 -13.22 0.90
N ARG A 179 6.81 -14.48 1.31
CA ARG A 179 7.82 -15.38 0.73
C ARG A 179 7.40 -15.69 -0.70
N PHE A 180 8.30 -15.45 -1.65
CA PHE A 180 8.04 -15.62 -3.08
C PHE A 180 8.57 -16.95 -3.60
N ILE A 181 9.76 -17.37 -3.13
CA ILE A 181 10.40 -18.67 -3.40
C ILE A 181 11.00 -19.20 -2.11
#